data_3326c0be8ee84622878af343a19dbd4b
#
_entry.id   3326c0be8ee84622878af343a19dbd4b
#
_cell.length_a   1.000
_cell.length_b   1.000
_cell.length_c   1.000
_cell.angle_alpha   90.00
_cell.angle_beta   90.00
_cell.angle_gamma   90.00
#
_symmetry.space_group_name_H-M   'P 1'
#
loop_
_entity.id
_entity.type
_entity.pdbx_description
1 polymer ?
#
loop_
_entity_poly.entity_id
_entity_poly.type
_entity_poly.pdbx_seq_one_letter_code
_entity_poly.pdbx_strand_id
1 'polypeptide(L)'
;MKKWMVLAALALGGCAQINSYDEAVKTPAPLALKGIWQTTGPQGKLISDQALGSLIIGAEGDTLDCRQWQRVIAKPGKLTRLDDEWVNVNRQARVMPLTLENGELHYDGLTLRKVERPTVECQQALEEVAKRPGDAVIQDIEPEILKPVSGKE
;
A
#
# COMPACT_ATOMS: atom_id res chain seq x y z
N MET A 1 8.27 56.40 17.68
CA MET A 1 8.43 55.05 18.23
C MET A 1 7.73 54.04 17.37
N LYS A 2 8.50 53.34 16.66
CA LYS A 2 7.95 52.33 15.81
C LYS A 2 7.79 51.07 16.58
N LYS A 3 6.57 50.71 16.83
CA LYS A 3 6.27 49.40 17.31
C LYS A 3 6.45 48.47 16.13
N TRP A 4 7.53 47.80 16.14
CA TRP A 4 7.72 46.68 15.30
C TRP A 4 6.80 45.59 15.80
N MET A 5 5.58 45.58 15.27
CA MET A 5 4.90 44.31 15.25
C MET A 5 5.68 43.45 14.29
N VAL A 6 6.61 42.73 14.84
CA VAL A 6 7.02 41.49 14.22
C VAL A 6 5.76 40.65 14.24
N LEU A 7 5.00 40.73 13.16
CA LEU A 7 4.22 39.59 12.80
C LEU A 7 5.26 38.51 12.58
N ALA A 8 5.55 37.76 13.62
CA ALA A 8 5.93 36.43 13.45
C ALA A 8 4.77 35.82 12.67
N ALA A 9 4.87 35.84 11.37
CA ALA A 9 4.18 34.87 10.58
C ALA A 9 4.76 33.57 11.14
N LEU A 10 4.09 33.04 12.12
CA LEU A 10 4.10 31.63 12.38
C LEU A 10 3.63 31.05 11.05
N ALA A 11 4.58 30.82 10.20
CA ALA A 11 4.41 29.78 9.25
C ALA A 11 4.16 28.57 10.15
N LEU A 12 2.91 28.40 10.49
CA LEU A 12 2.39 27.10 10.82
C LEU A 12 2.63 26.29 9.55
N GLY A 13 3.87 25.87 9.40
CA GLY A 13 4.15 24.74 8.60
C GLY A 13 3.38 23.62 9.24
N GLY A 14 2.07 23.66 9.06
CA GLY A 14 1.25 22.55 9.43
C GLY A 14 1.81 21.37 8.70
N CYS A 15 2.32 20.38 9.43
CA CYS A 15 2.54 19.09 8.86
C CYS A 15 1.26 18.75 8.14
N ALA A 16 1.33 18.66 6.81
CA ALA A 16 0.18 18.22 6.06
C ALA A 16 -0.21 16.87 6.62
N GLN A 17 -1.41 16.79 7.16
CA GLN A 17 -1.93 15.58 7.76
C GLN A 17 -3.18 15.15 7.03
N ILE A 18 -3.25 13.86 6.79
CA ILE A 18 -4.45 13.25 6.28
C ILE A 18 -5.16 12.63 7.46
N ASN A 19 -6.29 13.22 7.85
CA ASN A 19 -7.06 12.78 9.00
C ASN A 19 -8.16 11.80 8.64
N SER A 20 -8.51 11.72 7.37
CA SER A 20 -9.48 10.75 6.86
C SER A 20 -9.10 10.30 5.46
N TYR A 21 -9.59 9.13 5.08
CA TYR A 21 -9.38 8.61 3.74
C TYR A 21 -9.91 9.56 2.65
N ASP A 22 -11.05 10.20 2.91
CA ASP A 22 -11.69 11.08 1.94
C ASP A 22 -10.90 12.37 1.69
N GLU A 23 -10.08 12.79 2.63
CA GLU A 23 -9.20 13.95 2.46
C GLU A 23 -8.05 13.66 1.50
N ALA A 24 -7.67 12.41 1.32
CA ALA A 24 -6.61 12.05 0.40
C ALA A 24 -7.07 12.23 -1.03
N VAL A 25 -6.32 13.02 -1.79
CA VAL A 25 -6.60 13.24 -3.21
C VAL A 25 -5.86 12.17 -4.01
N LYS A 26 -6.64 11.27 -4.61
CA LYS A 26 -6.08 10.24 -5.47
C LYS A 26 -5.31 10.89 -6.62
N THR A 27 -4.06 10.53 -6.76
CA THR A 27 -3.14 11.13 -7.72
C THR A 27 -2.67 10.07 -8.71
N PRO A 28 -2.73 10.34 -10.02
CA PRO A 28 -2.25 9.37 -11.01
C PRO A 28 -0.82 8.94 -10.73
N ALA A 29 -0.58 7.65 -10.88
CA ALA A 29 0.72 7.07 -10.59
C ALA A 29 1.74 7.40 -11.70
N PRO A 30 2.95 7.83 -11.34
CA PRO A 30 4.03 7.89 -12.32
C PRO A 30 4.37 6.48 -12.80
N LEU A 31 4.91 6.38 -14.00
CA LEU A 31 5.27 5.08 -14.59
C LEU A 31 6.21 4.27 -13.70
N ALA A 32 7.08 4.95 -12.98
CA ALA A 32 8.03 4.28 -12.10
C ALA A 32 7.35 3.57 -10.91
N LEU A 33 6.20 4.05 -10.47
CA LEU A 33 5.46 3.47 -9.35
C LEU A 33 4.32 2.58 -9.80
N LYS A 34 3.76 2.80 -10.97
CA LYS A 34 2.67 2.00 -11.48
C LYS A 34 3.09 0.55 -11.64
N GLY A 35 2.25 -0.37 -11.16
CA GLY A 35 2.48 -1.79 -11.36
C GLY A 35 2.20 -2.61 -10.12
N ILE A 36 2.73 -3.81 -10.12
CA ILE A 36 2.55 -4.79 -9.08
C ILE A 36 3.88 -5.01 -8.37
N TRP A 37 3.90 -4.73 -7.09
CA TRP A 37 5.08 -4.82 -6.25
C TRP A 37 4.88 -5.92 -5.21
N GLN A 38 5.89 -6.76 -5.02
CA GLN A 38 5.77 -7.93 -4.17
C GLN A 38 7.07 -8.23 -3.43
N THR A 39 6.95 -8.69 -2.19
CA THR A 39 8.12 -9.18 -1.44
C THR A 39 8.68 -10.44 -2.10
N THR A 40 10.00 -10.61 -1.98
CA THR A 40 10.70 -11.78 -2.54
C THR A 40 10.89 -12.91 -1.53
N GLY A 41 10.48 -12.68 -0.29
CA GLY A 41 10.61 -13.67 0.79
C GLY A 41 10.17 -13.07 2.11
N PRO A 42 10.38 -13.78 3.21
CA PRO A 42 9.99 -13.29 4.53
C PRO A 42 10.67 -11.99 4.88
N GLN A 43 9.92 -11.01 5.33
CA GLN A 43 10.43 -9.69 5.70
C GLN A 43 9.63 -9.11 6.86
N GLY A 44 10.31 -8.45 7.78
CA GLY A 44 9.65 -7.73 8.85
C GLY A 44 8.69 -8.60 9.64
N LYS A 45 7.41 -8.23 9.65
CA LYS A 45 6.36 -9.01 10.29
C LYS A 45 5.87 -10.19 9.47
N LEU A 46 6.27 -10.27 8.21
CA LEU A 46 5.94 -11.37 7.32
C LEU A 46 7.05 -12.42 7.41
N ILE A 47 7.13 -13.10 8.52
CA ILE A 47 8.25 -13.98 8.85
C ILE A 47 8.05 -15.43 8.43
N SER A 48 6.87 -15.81 7.98
CA SER A 48 6.64 -17.14 7.44
C SER A 48 7.18 -17.26 6.03
N ASP A 49 7.74 -18.40 5.67
CA ASP A 49 8.20 -18.66 4.30
C ASP A 49 7.08 -18.52 3.25
N GLN A 50 5.85 -18.62 3.68
CA GLN A 50 4.68 -18.51 2.81
C GLN A 50 4.08 -17.11 2.80
N ALA A 51 4.58 -16.22 3.65
CA ALA A 51 4.02 -14.88 3.76
C ALA A 51 4.49 -14.00 2.61
N LEU A 52 3.55 -13.33 1.97
CA LEU A 52 3.80 -12.39 0.89
C LEU A 52 3.10 -11.08 1.17
N GLY A 53 3.80 -9.99 0.92
CA GLY A 53 3.22 -8.67 0.89
C GLY A 53 3.27 -8.13 -0.53
N SER A 54 2.18 -7.55 -0.98
CA SER A 54 2.08 -6.94 -2.31
C SER A 54 1.43 -5.57 -2.22
N LEU A 55 1.87 -4.69 -3.09
CA LEU A 55 1.20 -3.42 -3.30
C LEU A 55 0.95 -3.27 -4.80
N ILE A 56 -0.30 -3.19 -5.18
CA ILE A 56 -0.71 -2.98 -6.57
C ILE A 56 -1.05 -1.51 -6.72
N ILE A 57 -0.39 -0.85 -7.66
CA ILE A 57 -0.59 0.57 -7.93
C ILE A 57 -1.12 0.72 -9.34
N GLY A 58 -2.37 1.15 -9.46
CA GLY A 58 -3.01 1.41 -10.75
C GLY A 58 -2.64 2.77 -11.32
N ALA A 59 -2.88 2.94 -12.61
CA ALA A 59 -2.53 4.16 -13.33
C ALA A 59 -3.21 5.41 -12.75
N GLU A 60 -4.44 5.27 -12.27
CA GLU A 60 -5.24 6.37 -11.74
C GLU A 60 -4.91 6.71 -10.28
N GLY A 61 -4.05 5.91 -9.63
CA GLY A 61 -3.70 6.08 -8.24
C GLY A 61 -4.51 5.22 -7.27
N ASP A 62 -5.32 4.30 -7.78
CA ASP A 62 -5.92 3.29 -6.92
C ASP A 62 -4.87 2.30 -6.49
N THR A 63 -4.87 1.93 -5.22
CA THR A 63 -3.92 0.97 -4.68
C THR A 63 -4.65 -0.18 -4.01
N LEU A 64 -3.97 -1.32 -3.97
CA LEU A 64 -4.39 -2.45 -3.18
C LEU A 64 -3.18 -3.01 -2.42
N ASP A 65 -3.23 -2.91 -1.11
CA ASP A 65 -2.27 -3.53 -0.21
C ASP A 65 -2.79 -4.93 0.10
N CYS A 66 -2.12 -5.95 -0.43
CA CYS A 66 -2.56 -7.32 -0.31
C CYS A 66 -1.50 -8.12 0.44
N ARG A 67 -1.88 -8.64 1.59
CA ARG A 67 -0.99 -9.45 2.41
C ARG A 67 -1.59 -10.81 2.61
N GLN A 68 -0.78 -11.83 2.46
CA GLN A 68 -1.24 -13.20 2.55
C GLN A 68 -0.25 -14.06 3.33
N TRP A 69 -0.84 -14.88 4.14
CA TRP A 69 -0.21 -16.00 4.83
C TRP A 69 -1.32 -16.93 5.26
N GLN A 70 -1.92 -17.11 6.20
CA GLN A 70 -3.05 -17.98 6.49
C GLN A 70 -4.39 -17.39 6.02
N ARG A 71 -4.37 -16.14 5.65
CA ARG A 71 -5.50 -15.44 5.05
C ARG A 71 -4.98 -14.36 4.14
N VAL A 72 -5.84 -13.92 3.28
CA VAL A 72 -5.59 -12.74 2.46
C VAL A 72 -6.27 -11.55 3.12
N ILE A 73 -5.51 -10.50 3.34
CA ILE A 73 -6.03 -9.21 3.79
C ILE A 73 -5.65 -8.19 2.73
N ALA A 74 -6.65 -7.76 1.98
CA ALA A 74 -6.46 -6.79 0.91
C ALA A 74 -7.19 -5.50 1.25
N LYS A 75 -6.44 -4.42 1.32
CA LYS A 75 -6.95 -3.10 1.70
C LYS A 75 -6.80 -2.14 0.54
N PRO A 76 -7.90 -1.66 -0.03
CA PRO A 76 -7.82 -0.62 -1.05
C PRO A 76 -7.36 0.69 -0.45
N GLY A 77 -6.70 1.47 -1.26
CA GLY A 77 -6.16 2.76 -0.86
C GLY A 77 -6.05 3.72 -2.02
N LYS A 78 -5.44 4.84 -1.73
CA LYS A 78 -5.16 5.92 -2.68
C LYS A 78 -3.69 6.25 -2.66
N LEU A 79 -3.10 6.38 -3.85
CA LEU A 79 -1.80 6.99 -4.01
C LEU A 79 -1.98 8.50 -4.01
N THR A 80 -1.21 9.20 -3.21
CA THR A 80 -1.23 10.65 -3.18
C THR A 80 0.16 11.20 -2.83
N ARG A 81 0.30 12.50 -2.94
CA ARG A 81 1.52 13.19 -2.49
C ARG A 81 1.25 13.92 -1.19
N LEU A 82 2.20 13.79 -0.28
CA LEU A 82 2.16 14.45 1.01
C LEU A 82 3.57 14.95 1.31
N ASP A 83 3.76 16.25 1.50
CA ASP A 83 5.06 16.87 1.76
C ASP A 83 6.15 16.42 0.76
N ASP A 84 5.80 16.45 -0.53
CA ASP A 84 6.66 16.04 -1.64
C ASP A 84 7.05 14.55 -1.66
N GLU A 85 6.42 13.74 -0.85
CA GLU A 85 6.58 12.30 -0.85
C GLU A 85 5.35 11.60 -1.41
N TRP A 86 5.59 10.48 -2.08
CA TRP A 86 4.50 9.60 -2.46
C TRP A 86 4.11 8.76 -1.25
N VAL A 87 2.81 8.66 -1.01
CA VAL A 87 2.26 7.87 0.10
C VAL A 87 1.07 7.07 -0.39
N ASN A 88 0.84 5.93 0.24
CA ASN A 88 -0.38 5.15 0.12
C ASN A 88 -1.24 5.43 1.36
N VAL A 89 -2.49 5.77 1.16
CA VAL A 89 -3.45 6.03 2.24
C VAL A 89 -4.56 5.01 2.14
N ASN A 90 -4.77 4.24 3.20
CA ASN A 90 -5.86 3.27 3.25
C ASN A 90 -7.13 3.86 3.90
N ARG A 91 -8.20 3.09 3.94
CA ARG A 91 -9.48 3.55 4.46
C ARG A 91 -9.47 3.85 5.97
N GLN A 92 -8.51 3.31 6.69
CA GLN A 92 -8.31 3.63 8.10
C GLN A 92 -7.48 4.91 8.29
N ALA A 93 -7.24 5.66 7.22
CA ALA A 93 -6.43 6.87 7.18
C ALA A 93 -4.96 6.62 7.58
N ARG A 94 -4.49 5.40 7.46
CA ARG A 94 -3.08 5.11 7.67
C ARG A 94 -2.29 5.58 6.45
N VAL A 95 -1.28 6.39 6.71
CA VAL A 95 -0.42 6.98 5.69
C VAL A 95 0.92 6.23 5.69
N MET A 96 1.26 5.65 4.57
CA MET A 96 2.46 4.82 4.43
C MET A 96 3.33 5.35 3.30
N PRO A 97 4.51 5.90 3.61
CA PRO A 97 5.40 6.42 2.58
C PRO A 97 5.89 5.34 1.62
N LEU A 98 6.12 5.76 0.39
CA LEU A 98 6.68 4.93 -0.68
C LEU A 98 8.02 5.55 -1.09
N THR A 99 9.08 4.77 -1.03
CA THR A 99 10.39 5.19 -1.47
C THR A 99 10.91 4.23 -2.52
N LEU A 100 11.13 4.73 -3.73
CA LEU A 100 11.69 3.94 -4.82
C LEU A 100 13.21 4.14 -4.85
N GLU A 101 13.95 3.07 -4.72
CA GLU A 101 15.40 3.10 -4.63
C GLU A 101 15.99 1.87 -5.30
N ASN A 102 16.84 2.09 -6.31
CA ASN A 102 17.52 1.01 -7.02
C ASN A 102 16.57 -0.08 -7.58
N GLY A 103 15.40 0.33 -8.07
CA GLY A 103 14.42 -0.59 -8.61
C GLY A 103 13.61 -1.35 -7.55
N GLU A 104 13.82 -1.03 -6.30
CA GLU A 104 13.06 -1.59 -5.18
C GLU A 104 12.16 -0.56 -4.56
N LEU A 105 10.97 -0.95 -4.16
CA LEU A 105 10.02 -0.10 -3.47
C LEU A 105 10.06 -0.41 -1.98
N HIS A 106 10.41 0.59 -1.19
CA HIS A 106 10.34 0.50 0.28
C HIS A 106 9.00 1.03 0.74
N TYR A 107 8.27 0.18 1.41
CA TYR A 107 6.89 0.44 1.80
C TYR A 107 6.54 -0.32 3.08
N ASP A 108 6.12 0.40 4.10
CA ASP A 108 5.66 -0.16 5.37
C ASP A 108 6.62 -1.20 5.96
N GLY A 109 7.91 -0.88 5.93
CA GLY A 109 8.95 -1.78 6.44
C GLY A 109 9.27 -2.96 5.53
N LEU A 110 8.68 -3.01 4.35
CA LEU A 110 8.90 -4.06 3.37
C LEU A 110 9.74 -3.56 2.21
N THR A 111 10.51 -4.42 1.61
CA THR A 111 11.20 -4.18 0.35
C THR A 111 10.53 -5.00 -0.73
N LEU A 112 9.98 -4.32 -1.71
CA LEU A 112 9.19 -4.92 -2.77
C LEU A 112 9.92 -4.80 -4.09
N ARG A 113 9.72 -5.78 -4.95
CA ARG A 113 10.19 -5.74 -6.34
C ARG A 113 9.02 -5.80 -7.29
N LYS A 114 9.16 -5.17 -8.43
CA LYS A 114 8.13 -5.19 -9.45
C LYS A 114 8.02 -6.58 -10.05
N VAL A 115 6.80 -7.07 -10.15
CA VAL A 115 6.45 -8.35 -10.76
C VAL A 115 5.41 -8.14 -11.84
N GLU A 116 5.27 -9.10 -12.72
CA GLU A 116 4.36 -8.99 -13.86
C GLU A 116 2.91 -9.30 -13.51
N ARG A 117 2.71 -10.15 -12.50
CA ARG A 117 1.38 -10.62 -12.12
C ARG A 117 1.26 -10.70 -10.61
N PRO A 118 0.08 -10.39 -10.07
CA PRO A 118 -0.18 -10.67 -8.66
C PRO A 118 -0.31 -12.17 -8.43
N THR A 119 -0.29 -12.56 -7.16
CA THR A 119 -0.70 -13.91 -6.79
C THR A 119 -2.17 -14.14 -7.17
N VAL A 120 -2.57 -15.39 -7.31
CA VAL A 120 -3.98 -15.73 -7.60
C VAL A 120 -4.89 -15.16 -6.52
N GLU A 121 -4.50 -15.26 -5.27
CA GLU A 121 -5.26 -14.78 -4.13
C GLU A 121 -5.43 -13.26 -4.17
N CYS A 122 -4.37 -12.53 -4.49
CA CYS A 122 -4.43 -11.07 -4.61
C CYS A 122 -5.21 -10.64 -5.85
N GLN A 123 -5.14 -11.40 -6.94
CA GLN A 123 -5.96 -11.14 -8.12
C GLN A 123 -7.45 -11.30 -7.80
N GLN A 124 -7.82 -12.33 -7.08
CA GLN A 124 -9.20 -12.53 -6.63
C GLN A 124 -9.67 -11.41 -5.71
N ALA A 125 -8.79 -10.96 -4.80
CA ALA A 125 -9.10 -9.85 -3.93
C ALA A 125 -9.30 -8.55 -4.71
N LEU A 126 -8.49 -8.32 -5.75
CA LEU A 126 -8.64 -7.16 -6.62
C LEU A 126 -9.99 -7.16 -7.32
N GLU A 127 -10.44 -8.32 -7.79
CA GLU A 127 -11.74 -8.48 -8.42
C GLU A 127 -12.89 -8.22 -7.42
N GLU A 128 -12.75 -8.68 -6.18
CA GLU A 128 -13.75 -8.43 -5.15
C GLU A 128 -13.84 -6.96 -4.77
N VAL A 129 -12.70 -6.27 -4.69
CA VAL A 129 -12.67 -4.83 -4.44
C VAL A 129 -13.36 -4.07 -5.58
N ALA A 130 -13.20 -4.52 -6.82
CA ALA A 130 -13.86 -3.90 -7.97
C ALA A 130 -15.38 -4.01 -7.88
N LYS A 131 -15.91 -5.07 -7.29
CA LYS A 131 -17.35 -5.27 -7.08
C LYS A 131 -17.88 -4.45 -5.91
N ARG A 132 -17.05 -4.22 -4.89
CA ARG A 132 -17.42 -3.47 -3.68
C ARG A 132 -16.34 -2.44 -3.38
N PRO A 133 -16.29 -1.34 -4.16
CA PRO A 133 -15.24 -0.35 -4.01
C PRO A 133 -15.19 0.22 -2.59
N GLY A 134 -13.99 0.31 -2.08
CA GLY A 134 -13.74 0.91 -0.79
C GLY A 134 -13.69 -0.04 0.39
N ASP A 135 -14.18 -1.26 0.25
CA ASP A 135 -14.15 -2.24 1.33
C ASP A 135 -12.83 -3.01 1.34
N ALA A 136 -12.31 -3.29 2.53
CA ALA A 136 -11.24 -4.25 2.68
C ALA A 136 -11.77 -5.66 2.40
N VAL A 137 -10.95 -6.46 1.72
CA VAL A 137 -11.27 -7.86 1.46
C VAL A 137 -10.43 -8.72 2.37
N ILE A 138 -11.11 -9.54 3.18
CA ILE A 138 -10.45 -10.50 4.05
C ILE A 138 -10.97 -11.87 3.66
N GLN A 139 -10.08 -12.74 3.21
CA GLN A 139 -10.42 -14.09 2.79
C GLN A 139 -9.53 -15.07 3.53
N ASP A 140 -10.15 -16.03 4.17
CA ASP A 140 -9.40 -17.13 4.75
C ASP A 140 -8.92 -18.05 3.63
N ILE A 141 -7.66 -18.40 3.68
CA ILE A 141 -7.10 -19.34 2.72
C ILE A 141 -7.46 -20.75 3.17
N GLU A 142 -8.03 -21.52 2.27
CA GLU A 142 -8.37 -22.90 2.57
C GLU A 142 -7.11 -23.68 3.00
N PRO A 143 -7.23 -24.55 4.00
CA PRO A 143 -6.07 -25.30 4.50
C PRO A 143 -5.29 -26.04 3.43
N GLU A 144 -5.94 -26.49 2.39
CA GLU A 144 -5.30 -27.16 1.26
C GLU A 144 -4.33 -26.25 0.52
N ILE A 145 -4.62 -24.96 0.46
CA ILE A 145 -3.76 -24.00 -0.21
C ILE A 145 -2.47 -23.80 0.59
N LEU A 146 -2.57 -23.94 1.91
CA LEU A 146 -1.43 -23.76 2.80
C LEU A 146 -0.56 -25.00 2.95
N LYS A 147 -1.02 -26.13 2.45
CA LYS A 147 -0.23 -27.36 2.50
C LYS A 147 0.92 -27.26 1.52
N PRO A 148 2.08 -27.82 1.87
CA PRO A 148 3.18 -27.89 0.90
C PRO A 148 2.72 -28.55 -0.39
N VAL A 149 3.19 -28.03 -1.50
CA VAL A 149 2.84 -28.54 -2.83
C VAL A 149 3.19 -30.01 -3.01
N SER A 150 4.11 -30.52 -2.23
CA SER A 150 4.48 -31.92 -2.19
C SER A 150 3.32 -32.82 -1.74
N GLY A 151 2.29 -32.28 -1.38
CA GLY A 151 1.14 -33.07 -1.07
C GLY A 151 0.68 -33.89 -2.23
N LYS A 152 0.85 -34.14 -2.46
CA LYS A 152 0.31 -34.64 -3.01
C LYS A 152 -0.05 -35.28 -3.25
N GLU A 153 -0.17 -35.60 -3.09
CA GLU A 153 -0.27 -36.12 -3.48
C GLU A 153 -0.58 -36.38 -3.71
#